data_70a39b9ab9f0c7a9bafcb03168a5003f
#
_entry.id   70a39b9ab9f0c7a9bafcb03168a5003f
#
_cell.length_a   1.000
_cell.length_b   1.000
_cell.length_c   1.000
_cell.angle_alpha   90.00
_cell.angle_beta   90.00
_cell.angle_gamma   90.00
#
_symmetry.space_group_name_H-M   'P 1'
#
loop_
_entity.id
_entity.type
_entity.pdbx_description
1 polymer ?
#
loop_
_entity_poly.entity_id
_entity_poly.type
_entity_poly.pdbx_seq_one_letter_code
_entity_poly.pdbx_strand_id
1 'polypeptide(L)'
;MSFCVKEEDGTLLRSGEYLEDALREFDNSKIDSFLINCAPPEAIHSSINVMQSFSKPFGALPNAFVTVNDLDIYNDVSILKKRSDLNIHKFVGEMLSYIKNNASIVGGCCEVGPQYIEALKNEIFNN
;
A
#
# COMPACT_ATOMS: atom_id res chain seq x y z
N MET A 1 -11.44 -0.46 -6.00
CA MET A 1 -11.19 -1.81 -5.42
C MET A 1 -9.82 -1.84 -4.77
N SER A 2 -9.67 -2.56 -3.65
CA SER A 2 -8.39 -2.63 -2.93
C SER A 2 -7.97 -4.08 -2.70
N PHE A 3 -6.68 -4.35 -2.81
CA PHE A 3 -6.08 -5.67 -2.64
C PHE A 3 -5.04 -5.65 -1.52
N CYS A 4 -4.86 -6.80 -0.85
CA CYS A 4 -3.76 -7.04 0.06
C CYS A 4 -2.78 -8.01 -0.59
N VAL A 5 -1.51 -7.64 -0.62
CA VAL A 5 -0.42 -8.44 -1.19
C VAL A 5 0.41 -9.09 -0.08
N LYS A 6 1.23 -10.08 -0.46
CA LYS A 6 2.21 -10.67 0.43
C LYS A 6 3.30 -9.67 0.80
N GLU A 7 3.81 -9.77 2.02
CA GLU A 7 4.87 -8.87 2.52
C GLU A 7 6.20 -9.10 1.81
N GLU A 8 6.48 -10.35 1.49
CA GLU A 8 7.72 -10.79 0.83
C GLU A 8 7.67 -10.66 -0.70
N ASP A 9 6.47 -10.53 -1.27
CA ASP A 9 6.28 -10.42 -2.72
C ASP A 9 5.00 -9.67 -3.07
N GLY A 10 5.12 -8.39 -3.35
CA GLY A 10 4.01 -7.51 -3.73
C GLY A 10 3.37 -7.81 -5.09
N THR A 11 3.88 -8.78 -5.85
CA THR A 11 3.25 -9.27 -7.08
C THR A 11 2.23 -10.38 -6.85
N LEU A 12 2.15 -10.89 -5.61
CA LEU A 12 1.22 -11.93 -5.20
C LEU A 12 0.21 -11.38 -4.20
N LEU A 13 -1.05 -11.74 -4.36
CA LEU A 13 -2.07 -11.53 -3.33
C LEU A 13 -1.77 -12.42 -2.11
N ARG A 14 -2.31 -12.06 -0.94
CA ARG A 14 -2.16 -12.89 0.27
C ARG A 14 -2.70 -14.30 0.10
N SER A 15 -3.72 -14.49 -0.74
CA SER A 15 -4.29 -15.79 -1.12
C SER A 15 -3.39 -16.61 -2.05
N GLY A 16 -2.41 -15.98 -2.71
CA GLY A 16 -1.40 -16.65 -3.54
C GLY A 16 -1.55 -16.43 -5.04
N GLU A 17 -2.65 -15.84 -5.52
CA GLU A 17 -2.84 -15.49 -6.92
C GLU A 17 -1.92 -14.33 -7.32
N TYR A 18 -1.59 -14.23 -8.60
CA TYR A 18 -0.90 -13.07 -9.13
C TYR A 18 -1.77 -11.82 -9.09
N LEU A 19 -1.22 -10.72 -8.60
CA LEU A 19 -1.87 -9.41 -8.61
C LEU A 19 -2.29 -9.02 -10.04
N GLU A 20 -1.45 -9.29 -11.02
CA GLU A 20 -1.73 -9.00 -12.43
C GLU A 20 -3.00 -9.69 -12.93
N ASP A 21 -3.21 -10.96 -12.57
CA ASP A 21 -4.41 -11.72 -12.97
C ASP A 21 -5.67 -11.13 -12.32
N ALA A 22 -5.60 -10.80 -11.04
CA ALA A 22 -6.69 -10.14 -10.34
C ALA A 22 -7.04 -8.77 -10.95
N LEU A 23 -6.04 -7.97 -11.30
CA LEU A 23 -6.27 -6.68 -11.96
C LEU A 23 -6.92 -6.85 -13.33
N ARG A 24 -6.50 -7.83 -14.13
CA ARG A 24 -7.11 -8.15 -15.45
C ARG A 24 -8.56 -8.54 -15.33
N GLU A 25 -8.92 -9.35 -14.35
CA GLU A 25 -10.30 -9.77 -14.10
C GLU A 25 -11.23 -8.59 -13.88
N PHE A 26 -10.76 -7.56 -13.18
CA PHE A 26 -11.55 -6.38 -12.83
C PHE A 26 -11.35 -5.16 -13.71
N ASP A 27 -10.44 -5.20 -14.69
CA ASP A 27 -10.14 -4.03 -15.53
C ASP A 27 -11.33 -3.58 -16.39
N ASN A 28 -12.19 -4.51 -16.80
CA ASN A 28 -13.42 -4.24 -17.56
C ASN A 28 -14.63 -3.91 -16.69
N SER A 29 -14.49 -3.90 -15.36
CA SER A 29 -15.58 -3.65 -14.43
C SER A 29 -15.88 -2.16 -14.25
N LYS A 30 -16.93 -1.84 -13.51
CA LYS A 30 -17.28 -0.47 -13.08
C LYS A 30 -16.39 0.03 -11.94
N ILE A 31 -15.17 -0.45 -11.84
CA ILE A 31 -14.20 -0.04 -10.83
C ILE A 31 -13.46 1.19 -11.33
N ASP A 32 -13.44 2.24 -10.50
CA ASP A 32 -12.82 3.52 -10.86
C ASP A 32 -11.30 3.51 -10.64
N SER A 33 -10.81 2.77 -9.65
CA SER A 33 -9.39 2.72 -9.30
C SER A 33 -9.00 1.44 -8.59
N PHE A 34 -7.71 1.12 -8.63
CA PHE A 34 -7.10 0.00 -7.90
C PHE A 34 -6.21 0.51 -6.77
N LEU A 35 -6.28 -0.14 -5.61
CA LEU A 35 -5.48 0.21 -4.44
C LEU A 35 -4.77 -1.02 -3.89
N ILE A 36 -3.57 -0.83 -3.37
CA ILE A 36 -2.92 -1.80 -2.49
C ILE A 36 -2.95 -1.25 -1.08
N ASN A 37 -3.47 -2.02 -0.14
CA ASN A 37 -3.54 -1.59 1.25
C ASN A 37 -2.95 -2.62 2.20
N CYS A 38 -2.54 -2.14 3.37
CA CYS A 38 -2.12 -2.96 4.50
C CYS A 38 -0.98 -3.94 4.19
N ALA A 39 -0.02 -3.49 3.39
CA ALA A 39 1.24 -4.16 3.11
C ALA A 39 2.41 -3.24 3.47
N PRO A 40 3.61 -3.77 3.70
CA PRO A 40 4.78 -2.93 3.94
C PRO A 40 5.16 -2.13 2.68
N PRO A 41 5.75 -0.94 2.83
CA PRO A 41 6.13 -0.11 1.69
C PRO A 41 6.98 -0.85 0.64
N GLU A 42 7.86 -1.72 1.09
CA GLU A 42 8.77 -2.48 0.23
C GLU A 42 8.01 -3.41 -0.74
N ALA A 43 6.96 -4.08 -0.26
CA ALA A 43 6.11 -4.93 -1.11
C ALA A 43 5.28 -4.09 -2.10
N ILE A 44 4.82 -2.93 -1.67
CA ILE A 44 3.99 -2.04 -2.50
C ILE A 44 4.75 -1.53 -3.72
N HIS A 45 6.06 -1.32 -3.67
CA HIS A 45 6.85 -0.95 -4.84
C HIS A 45 6.70 -1.96 -5.98
N SER A 46 6.74 -3.26 -5.67
CA SER A 46 6.51 -4.31 -6.67
C SER A 46 5.09 -4.28 -7.23
N SER A 47 4.09 -4.04 -6.37
CA SER A 47 2.70 -3.89 -6.78
C SER A 47 2.49 -2.70 -7.72
N ILE A 48 3.13 -1.56 -7.44
CA ILE A 48 3.05 -0.36 -8.28
C ILE A 48 3.58 -0.66 -9.69
N ASN A 49 4.70 -1.37 -9.81
CA ASN A 49 5.25 -1.75 -11.10
C ASN A 49 4.24 -2.59 -11.92
N VAL A 50 3.49 -3.48 -11.27
CA VAL A 50 2.41 -4.23 -11.94
C VAL A 50 1.27 -3.30 -12.34
N MET A 51 0.80 -2.45 -11.42
CA MET A 51 -0.35 -1.57 -11.66
C MET A 51 -0.12 -0.54 -12.77
N GLN A 52 1.11 -0.11 -13.00
CA GLN A 52 1.48 0.80 -14.10
C GLN A 52 1.12 0.25 -15.50
N SER A 53 0.96 -1.06 -15.64
CA SER A 53 0.58 -1.69 -16.91
C SER A 53 -0.92 -1.59 -17.21
N PHE A 54 -1.71 -1.06 -16.28
CA PHE A 54 -3.16 -0.91 -16.41
C PHE A 54 -3.56 0.54 -16.61
N SER A 55 -4.70 0.75 -17.25
CA SER A 55 -5.16 2.11 -17.60
C SER A 55 -5.85 2.85 -16.45
N LYS A 56 -6.30 2.13 -15.42
CA LYS A 56 -7.02 2.73 -14.29
C LYS A 56 -6.09 3.48 -13.35
N PRO A 57 -6.57 4.56 -12.72
CA PRO A 57 -5.88 5.19 -11.60
C PRO A 57 -5.60 4.16 -10.50
N PHE A 58 -4.45 4.28 -9.88
CA PHE A 58 -4.07 3.37 -8.78
C PHE A 58 -3.42 4.12 -7.61
N GLY A 59 -3.34 3.43 -6.49
CA GLY A 59 -2.74 4.00 -5.30
C GLY A 59 -2.32 2.99 -4.25
N ALA A 60 -1.78 3.51 -3.15
CA ALA A 60 -1.15 2.72 -2.11
C ALA A 60 -1.37 3.29 -0.71
N LEU A 61 -1.65 2.39 0.22
CA LEU A 61 -1.96 2.65 1.61
C LEU A 61 -1.15 1.68 2.51
N PRO A 62 0.16 1.90 2.67
CA PRO A 62 1.01 1.00 3.46
C PRO A 62 0.63 0.98 4.94
N ASN A 63 0.96 -0.11 5.61
CA ASN A 63 0.95 -0.20 7.07
C ASN A 63 2.34 0.12 7.65
N ALA A 64 2.37 0.29 8.97
CA ALA A 64 3.60 0.50 9.73
C ALA A 64 3.85 -0.63 10.75
N PHE A 65 3.51 -1.86 10.41
CA PHE A 65 3.84 -3.05 11.21
C PHE A 65 5.16 -3.69 10.75
N VAL A 66 5.82 -4.37 11.68
CA VAL A 66 7.00 -5.18 11.38
C VAL A 66 6.62 -6.32 10.45
N THR A 67 5.53 -7.01 10.76
CA THR A 67 4.89 -8.03 9.93
C THR A 67 3.41 -8.13 10.29
N VAL A 68 2.58 -8.53 9.34
CA VAL A 68 1.19 -8.92 9.55
C VAL A 68 0.98 -10.43 9.36
N ASN A 69 2.05 -11.18 9.06
CA ASN A 69 1.95 -12.63 8.84
C ASN A 69 1.59 -13.41 10.10
N ASP A 70 1.84 -12.84 11.29
CA ASP A 70 1.45 -13.42 12.58
C ASP A 70 -0.06 -13.28 12.87
N LEU A 71 -0.79 -12.52 12.06
CA LEU A 71 -2.22 -12.30 12.25
C LEU A 71 -3.01 -13.46 11.64
N ASP A 72 -3.84 -14.09 12.47
CA ASP A 72 -4.77 -15.16 12.06
C ASP A 72 -6.20 -14.84 12.55
N ILE A 73 -7.13 -15.74 12.31
CA ILE A 73 -8.54 -15.58 12.69
C ILE A 73 -8.79 -15.58 14.23
N TYR A 74 -7.80 -15.96 15.01
CA TYR A 74 -7.88 -16.06 16.48
C TYR A 74 -7.18 -14.91 17.20
N ASN A 75 -6.39 -14.12 16.47
CA ASN A 75 -5.60 -13.01 17.01
C ASN A 75 -6.15 -11.67 16.55
N ASP A 76 -6.01 -10.67 17.37
CA ASP A 76 -6.29 -9.29 16.97
C ASP A 76 -4.99 -8.51 16.66
N VAL A 77 -5.15 -7.32 16.10
CA VAL A 77 -4.01 -6.47 15.69
C VAL A 77 -3.12 -6.04 16.87
N SER A 78 -3.54 -6.20 18.11
CA SER A 78 -2.75 -5.81 19.29
C SER A 78 -1.49 -6.64 19.48
N ILE A 79 -1.42 -7.83 18.89
CA ILE A 79 -0.20 -8.67 18.89
C ILE A 79 0.88 -8.15 17.95
N LEU A 80 0.52 -7.34 16.97
CA LEU A 80 1.44 -6.86 15.94
C LEU A 80 2.32 -5.73 16.48
N LYS A 81 3.59 -5.77 16.08
CA LYS A 81 4.58 -4.78 16.49
C LYS A 81 4.69 -3.67 15.44
N LYS A 82 4.59 -2.43 15.90
CA LYS A 82 4.86 -1.26 15.08
C LYS A 82 6.33 -1.20 14.66
N ARG A 83 6.57 -0.84 13.42
CA ARG A 83 7.92 -0.56 12.90
C ARG A 83 8.46 0.75 13.49
N SER A 84 9.65 0.68 14.07
CA SER A 84 10.36 1.87 14.57
C SER A 84 11.11 2.62 13.46
N ASP A 85 11.44 1.92 12.37
CA ASP A 85 12.20 2.50 11.24
C ASP A 85 11.33 3.28 10.25
N LEU A 86 10.00 3.02 10.20
CA LEU A 86 9.07 3.78 9.37
C LEU A 86 8.59 5.04 10.12
N ASN A 87 9.49 5.97 10.32
CA ASN A 87 9.15 7.28 10.87
C ASN A 87 8.43 8.16 9.82
N ILE A 88 7.94 9.32 10.24
CA ILE A 88 7.19 10.26 9.38
C ILE A 88 7.99 10.65 8.13
N HIS A 89 9.27 10.96 8.28
CA HIS A 89 10.12 11.37 7.15
C HIS A 89 10.28 10.25 6.12
N LYS A 90 10.54 9.02 6.57
CA LYS A 90 10.66 7.86 5.70
C LYS A 90 9.31 7.55 5.02
N PHE A 91 8.21 7.60 5.78
CA PHE A 91 6.87 7.42 5.20
C PHE A 91 6.58 8.43 4.08
N VAL A 92 6.82 9.72 4.32
CA VAL A 92 6.63 10.76 3.31
C VAL A 92 7.47 10.48 2.07
N GLY A 93 8.74 10.09 2.24
CA GLY A 93 9.61 9.69 1.14
C GLY A 93 9.05 8.53 0.31
N GLU A 94 8.48 7.50 0.95
CA GLU A 94 7.82 6.39 0.26
C GLU A 94 6.60 6.88 -0.55
N MET A 95 5.75 7.72 0.05
CA MET A 95 4.57 8.28 -0.66
C MET A 95 4.97 9.12 -1.87
N LEU A 96 5.98 9.96 -1.76
CA LEU A 96 6.51 10.74 -2.87
C LEU A 96 7.09 9.84 -3.97
N SER A 97 7.75 8.74 -3.60
CA SER A 97 8.21 7.73 -4.55
C SER A 97 7.03 7.10 -5.32
N TYR A 98 5.94 6.77 -4.63
CA TYR A 98 4.75 6.22 -5.29
C TYR A 98 4.12 7.22 -6.26
N ILE A 99 3.99 8.48 -5.86
CA ILE A 99 3.50 9.57 -6.74
C ILE A 99 4.39 9.72 -7.98
N LYS A 100 5.71 9.69 -7.80
CA LYS A 100 6.68 9.74 -8.92
C LYS A 100 6.50 8.56 -9.88
N ASN A 101 6.03 7.43 -9.38
CA ASN A 101 5.69 6.24 -10.18
C ASN A 101 4.20 6.19 -10.57
N ASN A 102 3.57 7.35 -10.71
CA ASN A 102 2.20 7.55 -11.22
C ASN A 102 1.07 7.08 -10.29
N ALA A 103 1.33 6.79 -9.02
CA ALA A 103 0.25 6.60 -8.07
C ALA A 103 -0.51 7.92 -7.89
N SER A 104 -1.81 7.90 -8.08
CA SER A 104 -2.70 9.06 -7.95
C SER A 104 -3.41 9.13 -6.59
N ILE A 105 -3.35 8.05 -5.81
CA ILE A 105 -3.95 7.95 -4.48
C ILE A 105 -2.89 7.41 -3.52
N VAL A 106 -2.54 8.21 -2.51
CA VAL A 106 -1.58 7.81 -1.48
C VAL A 106 -2.13 8.13 -0.09
N GLY A 107 -1.78 7.31 0.88
CA GLY A 107 -2.23 7.49 2.24
C GLY A 107 -1.61 6.44 3.15
N GLY A 108 -2.31 6.07 4.21
CA GLY A 108 -1.82 5.09 5.17
C GLY A 108 -2.89 4.12 5.61
N CYS A 109 -2.45 2.97 6.10
CA CYS A 109 -3.28 1.96 6.74
C CYS A 109 -2.92 1.87 8.23
N CYS A 110 -2.91 0.69 8.80
CA CYS A 110 -2.66 0.46 10.22
C CYS A 110 -1.35 1.10 10.71
N GLU A 111 -1.39 1.71 11.89
CA GLU A 111 -0.28 2.40 12.57
C GLU A 111 0.24 3.67 11.84
N VAL A 112 -0.38 4.08 10.74
CA VAL A 112 -0.12 5.35 10.08
C VAL A 112 -1.13 6.38 10.59
N GLY A 113 -0.73 7.13 11.60
CA GLY A 113 -1.60 8.11 12.28
C GLY A 113 -1.74 9.45 11.53
N PRO A 114 -2.62 10.35 12.03
CA PRO A 114 -2.89 11.63 11.38
C PRO A 114 -1.66 12.50 11.11
N GLN A 115 -0.66 12.46 11.99
CA GLN A 115 0.58 13.22 11.85
C GLN A 115 1.40 12.83 10.59
N TYR A 116 1.30 11.58 10.15
CA TYR A 116 1.93 11.12 8.90
C TYR A 116 1.24 11.76 7.68
N ILE A 117 -0.08 11.80 7.71
CA ILE A 117 -0.89 12.38 6.62
C ILE A 117 -0.73 13.89 6.58
N GLU A 118 -0.67 14.56 7.73
CA GLU A 118 -0.41 16.01 7.80
C GLU A 118 0.96 16.36 7.19
N ALA A 119 2.00 15.62 7.56
CA ALA A 119 3.34 15.82 7.00
C ALA A 119 3.35 15.58 5.48
N LEU A 120 2.69 14.51 5.00
CA LEU A 120 2.57 14.22 3.57
C LEU A 120 1.84 15.35 2.83
N LYS A 121 0.71 15.82 3.36
CA LYS A 121 -0.04 16.95 2.81
C LYS A 121 0.85 18.19 2.69
N ASN A 122 1.59 18.53 3.74
CA ASN A 122 2.46 19.69 3.76
C ASN A 122 3.57 19.57 2.70
N GLU A 123 4.14 18.41 2.52
CA GLU A 123 5.17 18.19 1.50
C GLU A 123 4.61 18.31 0.06
N ILE A 124 3.39 17.81 -0.18
CA ILE A 124 2.78 17.86 -1.53
C ILE A 124 2.28 19.26 -1.90
N PHE A 125 1.69 19.99 -0.96
CA PHE A 125 0.94 21.22 -1.27
C PHE A 125 1.62 22.51 -0.84
N ASN A 126 2.67 22.47 -0.01
CA ASN A 126 3.37 23.66 0.47
C ASN A 126 4.78 23.82 -0.13
N ASN A 127 5.15 22.94 -1.04
CA ASN A 127 6.39 23.04 -1.81
C ASN A 127 6.08 23.53 -3.27
#